data_c36c49babf0fab8c2d35a087cf6567e6
#
_entry.id   c36c49babf0fab8c2d35a087cf6567e6
#
_cell.length_a   1.000
_cell.length_b   1.000
_cell.length_c   1.000
_cell.angle_alpha   90.00
_cell.angle_beta   90.00
_cell.angle_gamma   90.00
#
_symmetry.space_group_name_H-M   'P 1'
#
loop_
_entity.id
_entity.type
_entity.pdbx_description
1 polymer ?
#
loop_
_entity_poly.entity_id
_entity_poly.type
_entity_poly.pdbx_seq_one_letter_code
_entity_poly.pdbx_strand_id
1 'polypeptide(L)'
;MRFMSLSSGSCGNCYYLENEQDGVRNAVLVDAGVSLRRLKQILMRNGLDENSFSAILVTHDHMDHIRSLASYCKRLSKPVYATAELHSALAGRNFGEPWLGRCVRILTEGEWNNVAGFSVKYFEVPHDATQTVGYHILSNDHKFVIMTDLGRMTEEALAYASEADTVVIESNYDVDMLMGGPYPHELKMRICQGHGHLSNDECADAVKRFWHPGLRNLFLCHLSEHNNTPDLAWSAVRTALDEAGAGNLNLRTLPRQTPSPMMNL
;
A
#
# COMPACT_ATOMS: atom_id res chain seq x y z
N MET A 1 -10.66 13.60 -0.89
CA MET A 1 -9.54 12.81 -0.30
C MET A 1 -8.23 13.23 -0.96
N ARG A 2 -7.09 13.20 -0.24
CA ARG A 2 -5.75 13.47 -0.80
C ARG A 2 -4.81 12.32 -0.48
N PHE A 3 -3.91 12.00 -1.41
CA PHE A 3 -2.98 10.88 -1.30
C PHE A 3 -1.56 11.28 -1.69
N MET A 4 -0.57 10.74 -0.99
CA MET A 4 0.84 10.89 -1.33
C MET A 4 1.61 9.61 -0.96
N SER A 5 2.32 9.03 -1.93
CA SER A 5 3.32 8.01 -1.62
C SER A 5 4.59 8.70 -1.13
N LEU A 6 5.06 8.36 0.05
CA LEU A 6 6.33 8.87 0.58
C LEU A 6 7.51 8.04 0.06
N SER A 7 7.24 6.77 -0.23
CA SER A 7 8.15 5.79 -0.82
C SER A 7 7.34 4.53 -1.14
N SER A 8 7.67 3.82 -2.22
CA SER A 8 6.94 2.63 -2.67
C SER A 8 7.89 1.61 -3.29
N GLY A 9 8.45 0.72 -2.48
CA GLY A 9 9.36 -0.33 -2.92
C GLY A 9 10.20 -0.92 -1.79
N SER A 10 11.01 -1.93 -2.06
CA SER A 10 11.80 -2.72 -1.09
C SER A 10 12.78 -1.91 -0.22
N CYS A 11 13.05 -0.65 -0.55
CA CYS A 11 13.82 0.26 0.30
C CYS A 11 12.96 0.99 1.36
N GLY A 12 11.64 0.82 1.34
CA GLY A 12 10.70 1.31 2.33
C GLY A 12 9.38 1.74 1.72
N ASN A 13 8.30 1.31 2.33
CA ASN A 13 6.93 1.62 1.95
C ASN A 13 6.28 2.51 3.00
N CYS A 14 5.65 3.58 2.57
CA CYS A 14 4.88 4.46 3.43
C CYS A 14 3.98 5.36 2.58
N TYR A 15 2.71 5.39 2.89
CA TYR A 15 1.72 6.15 2.15
C TYR A 15 0.93 7.04 3.11
N TYR A 16 0.67 8.27 2.71
CA TYR A 16 -0.12 9.25 3.45
C TYR A 16 -1.47 9.42 2.77
N LEU A 17 -2.54 9.22 3.52
CA LEU A 17 -3.92 9.39 3.07
C LEU A 17 -4.62 10.39 3.99
N GLU A 18 -5.22 11.43 3.40
CA GLU A 18 -5.91 12.50 4.11
C GLU A 18 -7.32 12.71 3.59
N ASN A 19 -8.24 12.98 4.50
CA ASN A 19 -9.55 13.51 4.18
C ASN A 19 -9.78 14.84 4.91
N GLU A 20 -10.77 15.59 4.43
CA GLU A 20 -11.32 16.74 5.14
C GLU A 20 -12.82 16.56 5.26
N GLN A 21 -13.32 16.56 6.49
CA GLN A 21 -14.73 16.42 6.79
C GLN A 21 -15.13 17.51 7.80
N ASP A 22 -16.15 18.30 7.49
CA ASP A 22 -16.65 19.39 8.34
C ASP A 22 -15.56 20.38 8.76
N GLY A 23 -14.58 20.65 7.89
CA GLY A 23 -13.44 21.52 8.16
C GLY A 23 -12.34 20.89 9.05
N VAL A 24 -12.51 19.62 9.44
CA VAL A 24 -11.51 18.85 10.19
C VAL A 24 -10.71 17.99 9.23
N ARG A 25 -9.40 18.13 9.26
CA ARG A 25 -8.49 17.27 8.51
C ARG A 25 -8.09 16.07 9.33
N ASN A 26 -8.29 14.90 8.77
CA ASN A 26 -7.87 13.63 9.33
C ASN A 26 -6.90 12.96 8.36
N ALA A 27 -5.84 12.35 8.87
CA ALA A 27 -4.96 11.57 8.03
C ALA A 27 -4.42 10.34 8.73
N VAL A 28 -4.07 9.35 7.92
CA VAL A 28 -3.42 8.10 8.33
C VAL A 28 -2.19 7.83 7.49
N LEU A 29 -1.23 7.11 8.05
CA LEU A 29 -0.18 6.46 7.28
C LEU A 29 -0.56 5.00 7.05
N VAL A 30 -0.24 4.50 5.85
CA VAL A 30 -0.19 3.07 5.58
C VAL A 30 1.28 2.70 5.50
N ASP A 31 1.70 1.81 6.39
CA ASP A 31 3.06 1.36 6.63
C ASP A 31 4.05 2.43 7.17
N ALA A 32 5.15 1.94 7.74
CA ALA A 32 6.19 2.72 8.41
C ALA A 32 7.61 2.28 8.00
N GLY A 33 7.81 1.99 6.71
CA GLY A 33 9.11 1.60 6.15
C GLY A 33 10.08 2.77 5.97
N VAL A 34 9.59 4.01 5.97
CA VAL A 34 10.40 5.22 5.84
C VAL A 34 10.91 5.68 7.20
N SER A 35 12.19 6.10 7.31
CA SER A 35 12.73 6.59 8.58
C SER A 35 11.98 7.84 9.08
N LEU A 36 11.87 8.00 10.41
CA LEU A 36 11.19 9.14 11.03
C LEU A 36 11.76 10.49 10.57
N ARG A 37 13.08 10.56 10.40
CA ARG A 37 13.75 11.76 9.88
C ARG A 37 13.24 12.10 8.48
N ARG A 38 13.17 11.10 7.60
CA ARG A 38 12.72 11.28 6.22
C ARG A 38 11.23 11.60 6.15
N LEU A 39 10.40 10.92 6.96
CA LEU A 39 8.99 11.25 7.11
C LEU A 39 8.79 12.74 7.42
N LYS A 40 9.44 13.24 8.48
CA LYS A 40 9.34 14.65 8.88
C LYS A 40 9.79 15.62 7.77
N GLN A 41 10.87 15.31 7.06
CA GLN A 41 11.35 16.11 5.93
C GLN A 41 10.33 16.17 4.78
N ILE A 42 9.71 15.04 4.44
CA ILE A 42 8.70 15.00 3.37
C ILE A 42 7.44 15.76 3.79
N LEU A 43 6.94 15.52 5.00
CA LEU A 43 5.77 16.23 5.53
C LEU A 43 6.01 17.75 5.52
N MET A 44 7.13 18.22 6.04
CA MET A 44 7.48 19.63 6.10
C MET A 44 7.53 20.29 4.71
N ARG A 45 8.06 19.60 3.69
CA ARG A 45 8.08 20.09 2.30
C ARG A 45 6.69 20.26 1.69
N ASN A 46 5.70 19.57 2.25
CA ASN A 46 4.29 19.63 1.85
C ASN A 46 3.43 20.51 2.79
N GLY A 47 4.06 21.30 3.68
CA GLY A 47 3.36 22.12 4.64
C GLY A 47 2.68 21.35 5.77
N LEU A 48 3.13 20.13 6.03
CA LEU A 48 2.62 19.20 7.04
C LEU A 48 3.67 18.93 8.11
N ASP A 49 3.26 18.33 9.22
CA ASP A 49 4.12 17.91 10.31
C ASP A 49 3.70 16.52 10.86
N GLU A 50 4.32 16.07 11.94
CA GLU A 50 3.96 14.81 12.60
C GLU A 50 2.60 14.80 13.29
N ASN A 51 1.95 15.95 13.45
CA ASN A 51 0.58 16.06 13.98
C ASN A 51 -0.46 16.01 12.87
N SER A 52 -0.03 16.11 11.62
CA SER A 52 -0.90 16.05 10.44
C SER A 52 -1.48 14.66 10.17
N PHE A 53 -1.07 13.63 10.88
CA PHE A 53 -1.71 12.31 10.83
C PHE A 53 -1.95 11.77 12.24
N SER A 54 -2.95 10.92 12.40
CA SER A 54 -3.46 10.47 13.70
C SER A 54 -3.31 8.99 13.95
N ALA A 55 -3.04 8.17 12.92
CA ALA A 55 -2.93 6.72 13.04
C ALA A 55 -2.01 6.14 11.98
N ILE A 56 -1.58 4.89 12.20
CA ILE A 56 -0.79 4.08 11.27
C ILE A 56 -1.55 2.78 11.04
N LEU A 57 -1.76 2.41 9.79
CA LEU A 57 -2.22 1.09 9.35
C LEU A 57 -0.99 0.28 8.94
N VAL A 58 -0.89 -0.98 9.31
CA VAL A 58 0.23 -1.85 8.91
C VAL A 58 -0.31 -3.00 8.06
N THR A 59 0.25 -3.18 6.85
CA THR A 59 -0.19 -4.19 5.91
C THR A 59 0.36 -5.58 6.23
N HIS A 60 1.65 -5.67 6.56
CA HIS A 60 2.34 -6.91 6.93
C HIS A 60 3.68 -6.65 7.64
N ASP A 61 4.40 -7.71 8.02
CA ASP A 61 5.56 -7.65 8.91
C ASP A 61 6.93 -7.69 8.21
N HIS A 62 7.01 -7.43 6.91
CA HIS A 62 8.29 -7.26 6.23
C HIS A 62 8.98 -5.95 6.62
N MET A 63 10.31 -5.98 6.69
CA MET A 63 11.10 -4.87 7.22
C MET A 63 10.97 -3.58 6.42
N ASP A 64 10.75 -3.65 5.14
CA ASP A 64 10.51 -2.46 4.30
C ASP A 64 9.14 -1.80 4.55
N HIS A 65 8.23 -2.46 5.27
CA HIS A 65 6.95 -1.91 5.73
C HIS A 65 6.99 -1.46 7.20
N ILE A 66 7.78 -2.10 8.05
CA ILE A 66 7.73 -1.84 9.50
C ILE A 66 9.04 -1.36 10.13
N ARG A 67 10.16 -1.25 9.38
CA ARG A 67 11.49 -0.97 9.98
C ARG A 67 11.54 0.24 10.89
N SER A 68 10.70 1.24 10.67
CA SER A 68 10.67 2.47 11.47
C SER A 68 9.51 2.55 12.44
N LEU A 69 8.62 1.55 12.47
CA LEU A 69 7.41 1.51 13.29
C LEU A 69 7.73 1.71 14.78
N ALA A 70 8.73 0.99 15.30
CA ALA A 70 9.17 1.16 16.70
C ALA A 70 9.60 2.60 17.01
N SER A 71 10.30 3.26 16.09
CA SER A 71 10.72 4.66 16.22
C SER A 71 9.52 5.60 16.19
N TYR A 72 8.51 5.32 15.35
CA TYR A 72 7.27 6.09 15.30
C TYR A 72 6.48 5.94 16.61
N CYS A 73 6.32 4.71 17.11
CA CYS A 73 5.67 4.46 18.40
C CYS A 73 6.39 5.17 19.56
N LYS A 74 7.72 5.09 19.61
CA LYS A 74 8.53 5.73 20.65
C LYS A 74 8.45 7.25 20.66
N ARG A 75 8.43 7.87 19.49
CA ARG A 75 8.58 9.33 19.34
C ARG A 75 7.27 10.06 19.10
N LEU A 76 6.30 9.40 18.46
CA LEU A 76 5.03 10.03 18.08
C LEU A 76 3.85 9.49 18.88
N SER A 77 3.98 8.29 19.47
CA SER A 77 2.94 7.62 20.26
C SER A 77 1.58 7.53 19.53
N LYS A 78 1.61 7.39 18.20
CA LYS A 78 0.41 7.24 17.39
C LYS A 78 -0.13 5.81 17.50
N PRO A 79 -1.46 5.61 17.51
CA PRO A 79 -2.06 4.29 17.44
C PRO A 79 -1.67 3.57 16.16
N VAL A 80 -1.37 2.28 16.30
CA VAL A 80 -0.99 1.36 15.20
C VAL A 80 -2.09 0.34 15.06
N TYR A 81 -2.76 0.38 13.95
CA TYR A 81 -3.85 -0.53 13.60
C TYR A 81 -3.34 -1.65 12.70
N ALA A 82 -3.59 -2.87 13.11
CA ALA A 82 -3.31 -4.09 12.37
C ALA A 82 -4.23 -5.21 12.85
N THR A 83 -4.16 -6.37 12.21
CA THR A 83 -4.87 -7.57 12.67
C THR A 83 -4.31 -8.09 13.99
N ALA A 84 -5.08 -8.90 14.70
CA ALA A 84 -4.62 -9.54 15.93
C ALA A 84 -3.44 -10.47 15.67
N GLU A 85 -3.45 -11.18 14.53
CA GLU A 85 -2.39 -12.10 14.12
C GLU A 85 -1.07 -11.36 13.90
N LEU A 86 -1.10 -10.26 13.14
CA LEU A 86 0.09 -9.45 12.88
C LEU A 86 0.65 -8.82 14.16
N HIS A 87 -0.19 -8.27 15.03
CA HIS A 87 0.27 -7.77 16.34
C HIS A 87 0.89 -8.87 17.21
N SER A 88 0.30 -10.06 17.21
CA SER A 88 0.84 -11.21 17.92
C SER A 88 2.20 -11.65 17.39
N ALA A 89 2.38 -11.68 16.08
CA ALA A 89 3.66 -12.01 15.45
C ALA A 89 4.75 -10.99 15.79
N LEU A 90 4.44 -9.69 15.77
CA LEU A 90 5.37 -8.63 16.16
C LEU A 90 5.74 -8.71 17.64
N ALA A 91 4.78 -8.95 18.52
CA ALA A 91 5.02 -9.14 19.96
C ALA A 91 5.87 -10.39 20.24
N GLY A 92 5.60 -11.51 19.57
CA GLY A 92 6.37 -12.75 19.69
C GLY A 92 7.85 -12.60 19.32
N ARG A 93 8.20 -11.62 18.46
CA ARG A 93 9.57 -11.25 18.10
C ARG A 93 10.15 -10.14 18.98
N ASN A 94 9.41 -9.66 19.99
CA ASN A 94 9.72 -8.44 20.77
C ASN A 94 9.96 -7.21 19.89
N PHE A 95 9.32 -7.15 18.73
CA PHE A 95 9.53 -6.07 17.77
C PHE A 95 8.98 -4.75 18.31
N GLY A 96 9.91 -3.79 18.46
CA GLY A 96 9.53 -2.43 18.88
C GLY A 96 9.12 -2.28 20.33
N GLU A 97 9.28 -3.30 21.18
CA GLU A 97 8.93 -3.23 22.60
C GLU A 97 9.88 -2.31 23.41
N PRO A 98 9.36 -1.64 24.46
CA PRO A 98 7.96 -1.65 24.93
C PRO A 98 7.05 -0.63 24.20
N TRP A 99 7.54 -0.01 23.15
CA TRP A 99 6.87 1.15 22.53
C TRP A 99 5.66 0.76 21.68
N LEU A 100 5.79 -0.31 20.89
CA LEU A 100 4.70 -0.80 20.04
C LEU A 100 3.51 -1.25 20.88
N GLY A 101 3.73 -1.99 21.97
CA GLY A 101 2.65 -2.50 22.83
C GLY A 101 1.72 -1.40 23.37
N ARG A 102 2.23 -0.17 23.54
CA ARG A 102 1.40 0.99 23.98
C ARG A 102 0.54 1.57 22.85
N CYS A 103 0.89 1.30 21.60
CA CYS A 103 0.25 1.85 20.42
C CYS A 103 -0.76 0.89 19.76
N VAL A 104 -0.77 -0.38 20.15
CA VAL A 104 -1.59 -1.45 19.54
C VAL A 104 -3.07 -1.08 19.49
N ARG A 105 -3.68 -1.24 18.32
CA ARG A 105 -5.12 -1.22 18.07
C ARG A 105 -5.44 -2.36 17.11
N ILE A 106 -6.34 -3.24 17.49
CA ILE A 106 -6.72 -4.41 16.71
C ILE A 106 -7.88 -4.02 15.79
N LEU A 107 -7.75 -4.36 14.50
CA LEU A 107 -8.84 -4.29 13.53
C LEU A 107 -9.72 -5.53 13.66
N THR A 108 -11.04 -5.33 13.67
CA THR A 108 -12.02 -6.42 13.67
C THR A 108 -12.28 -6.86 12.23
N GLU A 109 -12.18 -8.18 12.02
CA GLU A 109 -12.41 -8.81 10.71
C GLU A 109 -13.87 -8.63 10.26
N GLY A 110 -14.04 -8.37 8.96
CA GLY A 110 -15.38 -8.23 8.34
C GLY A 110 -16.14 -6.96 8.71
N GLU A 111 -15.68 -6.19 9.71
CA GLU A 111 -16.36 -4.99 10.19
C GLU A 111 -15.70 -3.69 9.67
N TRP A 112 -16.51 -2.62 9.64
CA TRP A 112 -15.97 -1.28 9.45
C TRP A 112 -15.34 -0.77 10.74
N ASN A 113 -14.02 -0.59 10.73
CA ASN A 113 -13.26 -0.04 11.85
C ASN A 113 -13.10 1.47 11.67
N ASN A 114 -13.38 2.25 12.72
CA ASN A 114 -13.10 3.69 12.68
C ASN A 114 -11.61 3.94 12.98
N VAL A 115 -10.89 4.44 12.00
CA VAL A 115 -9.47 4.76 12.12
C VAL A 115 -9.27 6.24 11.77
N ALA A 116 -9.16 7.08 12.80
CA ALA A 116 -8.95 8.52 12.64
C ALA A 116 -9.92 9.18 11.64
N GLY A 117 -11.21 8.87 11.73
CA GLY A 117 -12.26 9.44 10.87
C GLY A 117 -12.41 8.76 9.50
N PHE A 118 -11.66 7.72 9.23
CA PHE A 118 -11.88 6.83 8.09
C PHE A 118 -12.62 5.57 8.53
N SER A 119 -13.51 5.05 7.68
CA SER A 119 -14.05 3.69 7.83
C SER A 119 -13.14 2.73 7.07
N VAL A 120 -12.53 1.79 7.78
CA VAL A 120 -11.51 0.88 7.24
C VAL A 120 -11.97 -0.56 7.39
N LYS A 121 -11.92 -1.33 6.31
CA LYS A 121 -11.95 -2.79 6.31
C LYS A 121 -10.62 -3.31 5.80
N TYR A 122 -10.16 -4.43 6.32
CA TYR A 122 -9.06 -5.16 5.73
C TYR A 122 -9.54 -6.43 5.05
N PHE A 123 -8.76 -6.92 4.11
CA PHE A 123 -8.94 -8.20 3.44
C PHE A 123 -7.58 -8.86 3.25
N GLU A 124 -7.53 -10.19 3.34
CA GLU A 124 -6.27 -10.92 3.20
C GLU A 124 -5.87 -11.06 1.74
N VAL A 125 -4.55 -10.97 1.51
CA VAL A 125 -3.93 -11.21 0.22
C VAL A 125 -2.75 -12.16 0.38
N PRO A 126 -2.51 -13.07 -0.59
CA PRO A 126 -1.39 -14.00 -0.53
C PRO A 126 -0.05 -13.27 -0.68
N HIS A 127 0.83 -13.43 0.31
CA HIS A 127 2.21 -12.98 0.28
C HIS A 127 3.05 -13.79 1.26
N ASP A 128 4.37 -13.79 1.15
CA ASP A 128 5.28 -14.60 1.96
C ASP A 128 5.65 -13.96 3.32
N ALA A 129 4.66 -13.40 3.99
CA ALA A 129 4.75 -12.81 5.33
C ALA A 129 3.90 -13.61 6.33
N THR A 130 3.90 -13.21 7.61
CA THR A 130 3.04 -13.85 8.63
C THR A 130 1.57 -13.77 8.26
N GLN A 131 1.13 -12.58 7.88
CA GLN A 131 -0.16 -12.28 7.30
C GLN A 131 0.00 -10.99 6.49
N THR A 132 -0.60 -10.92 5.32
CA THR A 132 -0.62 -9.70 4.51
C THR A 132 -2.05 -9.29 4.23
N VAL A 133 -2.34 -8.00 4.41
CA VAL A 133 -3.67 -7.45 4.17
C VAL A 133 -3.63 -6.25 3.24
N GLY A 134 -4.65 -6.16 2.39
CA GLY A 134 -5.04 -4.92 1.75
C GLY A 134 -6.08 -4.18 2.59
N TYR A 135 -6.27 -2.91 2.30
CA TYR A 135 -7.26 -2.07 2.96
C TYR A 135 -8.28 -1.51 1.97
N HIS A 136 -9.56 -1.62 2.34
CA HIS A 136 -10.65 -0.85 1.74
C HIS A 136 -11.00 0.28 2.70
N ILE A 137 -10.81 1.52 2.25
CA ILE A 137 -10.93 2.73 3.07
C ILE A 137 -12.02 3.63 2.47
N LEU A 138 -13.02 3.92 3.27
CA LEU A 138 -14.14 4.79 2.88
C LEU A 138 -14.07 6.11 3.65
N SER A 139 -14.21 7.22 2.93
CA SER A 139 -14.39 8.55 3.51
C SER A 139 -15.10 9.49 2.54
N ASN A 140 -16.16 10.16 3.00
CA ASN A 140 -16.97 11.09 2.19
C ASN A 140 -17.40 10.48 0.83
N ASP A 141 -17.93 9.27 0.85
CA ASP A 141 -18.35 8.50 -0.32
C ASP A 141 -17.22 8.11 -1.30
N HIS A 142 -15.97 8.45 -0.99
CA HIS A 142 -14.80 8.04 -1.78
C HIS A 142 -14.28 6.68 -1.28
N LYS A 143 -14.25 5.71 -2.16
CA LYS A 143 -13.75 4.36 -1.91
C LYS A 143 -12.31 4.24 -2.40
N PHE A 144 -11.39 4.03 -1.47
CA PHE A 144 -9.97 3.86 -1.73
C PHE A 144 -9.54 2.44 -1.36
N VAL A 145 -8.88 1.75 -2.28
CA VAL A 145 -8.34 0.40 -2.05
C VAL A 145 -6.83 0.44 -2.20
N ILE A 146 -6.11 -0.17 -1.26
CA ILE A 146 -4.65 -0.32 -1.33
C ILE A 146 -4.23 -1.75 -1.02
N MET A 147 -3.41 -2.34 -1.89
CA MET A 147 -2.80 -3.67 -1.78
C MET A 147 -1.39 -3.59 -2.35
N THR A 148 -0.39 -3.60 -1.47
CA THR A 148 1.00 -3.25 -1.81
C THR A 148 1.84 -4.44 -2.22
N ASP A 149 1.71 -5.54 -1.51
CA ASP A 149 2.45 -6.79 -1.69
C ASP A 149 1.44 -7.91 -1.89
N LEU A 150 1.44 -8.45 -3.07
CA LEU A 150 0.34 -9.25 -3.57
C LEU A 150 0.87 -10.34 -4.51
N GLY A 151 0.96 -11.56 -4.04
CA GLY A 151 1.40 -12.68 -4.86
C GLY A 151 0.40 -13.08 -5.96
N ARG A 152 -0.88 -12.82 -5.73
CA ARG A 152 -1.97 -13.02 -6.71
C ARG A 152 -3.23 -12.29 -6.28
N MET A 153 -4.04 -11.89 -7.24
CA MET A 153 -5.34 -11.28 -6.98
C MET A 153 -6.34 -12.30 -6.42
N THR A 154 -7.01 -11.97 -5.29
CA THR A 154 -8.08 -12.78 -4.70
C THR A 154 -9.44 -12.30 -5.16
N GLU A 155 -10.49 -13.12 -5.06
CA GLU A 155 -11.86 -12.72 -5.40
C GLU A 155 -12.37 -11.60 -4.48
N GLU A 156 -11.97 -11.59 -3.20
CA GLU A 156 -12.31 -10.54 -2.27
C GLU A 156 -11.62 -9.21 -2.65
N ALA A 157 -10.33 -9.24 -2.96
CA ALA A 157 -9.59 -8.07 -3.44
C ALA A 157 -10.19 -7.50 -4.73
N LEU A 158 -10.59 -8.39 -5.67
CA LEU A 158 -11.30 -8.00 -6.88
C LEU A 158 -12.64 -7.32 -6.58
N ALA A 159 -13.42 -7.88 -5.66
CA ALA A 159 -14.72 -7.31 -5.29
C ALA A 159 -14.56 -5.86 -4.78
N TYR A 160 -13.61 -5.62 -3.87
CA TYR A 160 -13.35 -4.26 -3.38
C TYR A 160 -12.80 -3.33 -4.46
N ALA A 161 -11.88 -3.81 -5.30
CA ALA A 161 -11.33 -3.01 -6.39
C ALA A 161 -12.39 -2.65 -7.45
N SER A 162 -13.37 -3.53 -7.69
CA SER A 162 -14.46 -3.34 -8.67
C SER A 162 -15.48 -2.26 -8.29
N GLU A 163 -15.42 -1.74 -7.08
CA GLU A 163 -16.29 -0.65 -6.63
C GLU A 163 -15.52 0.61 -6.18
N ALA A 164 -14.17 0.59 -6.32
CA ALA A 164 -13.31 1.65 -5.82
C ALA A 164 -13.23 2.86 -6.78
N ASP A 165 -13.19 4.07 -6.22
CA ASP A 165 -12.84 5.29 -6.99
C ASP A 165 -11.33 5.41 -7.24
N THR A 166 -10.53 4.85 -6.33
CA THR A 166 -9.07 4.85 -6.40
C THR A 166 -8.51 3.50 -5.95
N VAL A 167 -7.62 2.93 -6.75
CA VAL A 167 -6.90 1.69 -6.42
C VAL A 167 -5.40 1.94 -6.45
N VAL A 168 -4.71 1.50 -5.39
CA VAL A 168 -3.25 1.34 -5.33
C VAL A 168 -2.96 -0.15 -5.35
N ILE A 169 -2.27 -0.64 -6.38
CA ILE A 169 -1.99 -2.07 -6.58
C ILE A 169 -0.54 -2.30 -6.94
N GLU A 170 0.01 -3.42 -6.51
CA GLU A 170 1.35 -3.84 -6.87
C GLU A 170 1.50 -4.10 -8.38
N SER A 171 2.65 -3.67 -8.94
CA SER A 171 3.15 -4.08 -10.25
C SER A 171 4.67 -4.24 -10.10
N ASN A 172 5.08 -5.39 -9.53
CA ASN A 172 6.42 -5.51 -8.99
C ASN A 172 7.47 -5.77 -10.08
N TYR A 173 7.26 -6.73 -10.95
CA TYR A 173 8.29 -7.15 -11.89
C TYR A 173 7.77 -7.34 -13.32
N ASP A 174 8.67 -7.12 -14.26
CA ASP A 174 8.57 -7.56 -15.63
C ASP A 174 9.12 -8.99 -15.73
N VAL A 175 8.42 -9.89 -16.41
CA VAL A 175 8.77 -11.32 -16.47
C VAL A 175 10.11 -11.55 -17.17
N ASP A 176 10.36 -10.85 -18.26
CA ASP A 176 11.59 -11.00 -19.04
C ASP A 176 12.81 -10.46 -18.27
N MET A 177 12.66 -9.31 -17.60
CA MET A 177 13.68 -8.76 -16.73
C MET A 177 13.99 -9.67 -15.54
N LEU A 178 12.97 -10.24 -14.90
CA LEU A 178 13.17 -11.16 -13.78
C LEU A 178 13.89 -12.43 -14.26
N MET A 179 13.39 -13.07 -15.32
CA MET A 179 13.95 -14.34 -15.81
C MET A 179 15.34 -14.16 -16.42
N GLY A 180 15.59 -13.07 -17.13
CA GLY A 180 16.91 -12.72 -17.70
C GLY A 180 17.87 -12.10 -16.69
N GLY A 181 17.39 -11.64 -15.54
CA GLY A 181 18.17 -10.92 -14.54
C GLY A 181 19.13 -11.78 -13.72
N PRO A 182 19.96 -11.16 -12.87
CA PRO A 182 21.06 -11.83 -12.15
C PRO A 182 20.60 -12.62 -10.90
N TYR A 183 19.32 -12.61 -10.55
CA TYR A 183 18.84 -13.28 -9.34
C TYR A 183 19.00 -14.81 -9.45
N PRO A 184 19.34 -15.52 -8.35
CA PRO A 184 19.35 -16.97 -8.30
C PRO A 184 17.97 -17.54 -8.68
N HIS A 185 17.97 -18.73 -9.31
CA HIS A 185 16.72 -19.37 -9.76
C HIS A 185 15.69 -19.53 -8.64
N GLU A 186 16.11 -19.94 -7.44
CA GLU A 186 15.23 -20.10 -6.28
C GLU A 186 14.53 -18.78 -5.89
N LEU A 187 15.26 -17.66 -5.93
CA LEU A 187 14.68 -16.35 -5.64
C LEU A 187 13.68 -15.93 -6.73
N LYS A 188 14.00 -16.16 -8.01
CA LYS A 188 13.06 -15.91 -9.12
C LYS A 188 11.76 -16.69 -8.93
N MET A 189 11.87 -18.00 -8.62
CA MET A 189 10.70 -18.84 -8.39
C MET A 189 9.89 -18.36 -7.17
N ARG A 190 10.54 -17.99 -6.06
CA ARG A 190 9.87 -17.41 -4.89
C ARG A 190 9.07 -16.15 -5.25
N ILE A 191 9.62 -15.29 -6.09
CA ILE A 191 8.96 -14.05 -6.52
C ILE A 191 7.69 -14.34 -7.31
N CYS A 192 7.70 -15.32 -8.25
CA CYS A 192 6.62 -15.52 -9.21
C CYS A 192 5.65 -16.67 -8.86
N GLN A 193 5.76 -17.34 -7.70
CA GLN A 193 4.92 -18.50 -7.35
C GLN A 193 3.58 -18.17 -6.65
N GLY A 194 2.99 -17.00 -6.90
CA GLY A 194 1.66 -16.66 -6.41
C GLY A 194 1.56 -16.37 -4.90
N HIS A 195 2.69 -16.43 -4.17
CA HIS A 195 2.89 -15.95 -2.81
C HIS A 195 4.04 -14.95 -2.71
N GLY A 196 4.70 -14.61 -3.81
CA GLY A 196 5.71 -13.59 -3.88
C GLY A 196 5.09 -12.24 -4.22
N HIS A 197 5.22 -11.85 -5.47
CA HIS A 197 4.78 -10.54 -5.97
C HIS A 197 4.03 -10.67 -7.29
N LEU A 198 3.28 -9.65 -7.64
CA LEU A 198 2.51 -9.56 -8.87
C LEU A 198 3.40 -9.05 -10.02
N SER A 199 3.41 -9.77 -11.14
CA SER A 199 4.04 -9.29 -12.37
C SER A 199 3.25 -8.13 -13.00
N ASN A 200 3.85 -7.41 -13.96
CA ASN A 200 3.15 -6.39 -14.73
C ASN A 200 1.96 -6.97 -15.50
N ASP A 201 2.11 -8.18 -16.05
CA ASP A 201 1.04 -8.85 -16.81
C ASP A 201 -0.12 -9.29 -15.91
N GLU A 202 0.19 -9.88 -14.74
CA GLU A 202 -0.82 -10.27 -13.75
C GLU A 202 -1.54 -9.04 -13.18
N CYS A 203 -0.83 -7.93 -12.96
CA CYS A 203 -1.43 -6.65 -12.59
C CYS A 203 -2.38 -6.15 -13.70
N ALA A 204 -1.94 -6.18 -14.96
CA ALA A 204 -2.75 -5.78 -16.12
C ALA A 204 -4.02 -6.63 -16.26
N ASP A 205 -3.92 -7.95 -16.08
CA ASP A 205 -5.06 -8.86 -16.10
C ASP A 205 -6.03 -8.60 -14.93
N ALA A 206 -5.51 -8.35 -13.73
CA ALA A 206 -6.33 -7.96 -12.58
C ALA A 206 -7.07 -6.65 -12.86
N VAL A 207 -6.40 -5.65 -13.44
CA VAL A 207 -7.00 -4.36 -13.81
C VAL A 207 -8.14 -4.53 -14.81
N LYS A 208 -8.00 -5.37 -15.83
CA LYS A 208 -9.10 -5.69 -16.77
C LYS A 208 -10.32 -6.27 -16.05
N ARG A 209 -10.11 -7.09 -15.02
CA ARG A 209 -11.19 -7.75 -14.27
C ARG A 209 -11.94 -6.80 -13.36
N PHE A 210 -11.27 -5.84 -12.72
CA PHE A 210 -11.94 -4.92 -11.78
C PHE A 210 -12.27 -3.54 -12.36
N TRP A 211 -11.74 -3.20 -13.53
CA TRP A 211 -12.00 -1.89 -14.10
C TRP A 211 -13.50 -1.64 -14.31
N HIS A 212 -13.94 -0.44 -13.97
CA HIS A 212 -15.30 0.06 -14.19
C HIS A 212 -15.28 1.57 -14.44
N PRO A 213 -16.34 2.16 -15.05
CA PRO A 213 -16.37 3.59 -15.41
C PRO A 213 -16.25 4.57 -14.21
N GLY A 214 -16.50 4.11 -12.99
CA GLY A 214 -16.36 4.91 -11.77
C GLY A 214 -14.95 4.99 -11.23
N LEU A 215 -14.05 4.10 -11.65
CA LEU A 215 -12.62 4.14 -11.23
C LEU A 215 -11.95 5.36 -11.86
N ARG A 216 -11.44 6.25 -11.01
CA ARG A 216 -10.84 7.54 -11.41
C ARG A 216 -9.32 7.50 -11.39
N ASN A 217 -8.75 6.81 -10.39
CA ASN A 217 -7.30 6.77 -10.19
C ASN A 217 -6.82 5.33 -10.01
N LEU A 218 -5.74 5.00 -10.70
CA LEU A 218 -5.01 3.73 -10.56
C LEU A 218 -3.53 4.03 -10.38
N PHE A 219 -2.99 3.61 -9.24
CA PHE A 219 -1.60 3.82 -8.89
C PHE A 219 -0.87 2.48 -8.79
N LEU A 220 0.15 2.31 -9.61
CA LEU A 220 1.02 1.12 -9.58
C LEU A 220 2.12 1.34 -8.55
N CYS A 221 2.22 0.44 -7.59
CA CYS A 221 3.12 0.54 -6.46
C CYS A 221 4.12 -0.63 -6.41
N HIS A 222 5.07 -0.54 -5.49
CA HIS A 222 6.03 -1.58 -5.12
C HIS A 222 6.83 -2.17 -6.30
N LEU A 223 7.27 -1.30 -7.24
CA LEU A 223 8.07 -1.73 -8.38
C LEU A 223 9.46 -2.21 -7.94
N SER A 224 9.91 -3.36 -8.46
CA SER A 224 11.25 -3.90 -8.25
C SER A 224 12.34 -2.95 -8.78
N GLU A 225 13.47 -2.88 -8.07
CA GLU A 225 14.62 -2.06 -8.51
C GLU A 225 15.34 -2.63 -9.72
N HIS A 226 15.43 -3.95 -9.75
CA HIS A 226 16.27 -4.64 -10.72
C HIS A 226 15.48 -5.36 -11.80
N ASN A 227 14.19 -5.61 -11.55
CA ASN A 227 13.36 -6.44 -12.42
C ASN A 227 12.14 -5.69 -12.96
N ASN A 228 12.14 -4.36 -12.92
CA ASN A 228 11.07 -3.54 -13.50
C ASN A 228 11.54 -2.13 -13.84
N THR A 229 10.76 -1.46 -14.68
CA THR A 229 10.85 -0.01 -14.88
C THR A 229 9.46 0.62 -14.80
N PRO A 230 9.35 1.92 -14.42
CA PRO A 230 8.07 2.61 -14.43
C PRO A 230 7.35 2.54 -15.79
N ASP A 231 8.11 2.60 -16.89
CA ASP A 231 7.55 2.59 -18.25
C ASP A 231 6.99 1.21 -18.63
N LEU A 232 7.66 0.10 -18.24
CA LEU A 232 7.16 -1.25 -18.48
C LEU A 232 5.87 -1.52 -17.72
N ALA A 233 5.85 -1.22 -16.40
CA ALA A 233 4.66 -1.38 -15.58
C ALA A 233 3.49 -0.52 -16.12
N TRP A 234 3.77 0.74 -16.44
CA TRP A 234 2.74 1.65 -16.99
C TRP A 234 2.21 1.16 -18.33
N SER A 235 3.08 0.72 -19.25
CA SER A 235 2.71 0.29 -20.61
C SER A 235 1.85 -0.98 -20.57
N ALA A 236 2.21 -1.96 -19.76
CA ALA A 236 1.43 -3.20 -19.61
C ALA A 236 -0.01 -2.89 -19.16
N VAL A 237 -0.16 -2.11 -18.09
CA VAL A 237 -1.47 -1.76 -17.56
C VAL A 237 -2.22 -0.79 -18.48
N ARG A 238 -1.53 0.16 -19.14
CA ARG A 238 -2.18 1.08 -20.11
C ARG A 238 -2.77 0.33 -21.29
N THR A 239 -2.04 -0.65 -21.85
CA THR A 239 -2.54 -1.49 -22.92
C THR A 239 -3.82 -2.23 -22.51
N ALA A 240 -3.81 -2.81 -21.32
CA ALA A 240 -4.99 -3.50 -20.77
C ALA A 240 -6.20 -2.58 -20.61
N LEU A 241 -5.98 -1.36 -20.14
CA LEU A 241 -7.03 -0.35 -19.97
C LEU A 241 -7.55 0.16 -21.31
N ASP A 242 -6.70 0.33 -22.33
CA ASP A 242 -7.11 0.75 -23.67
C ASP A 242 -8.00 -0.32 -24.33
N GLU A 243 -7.64 -1.60 -24.18
CA GLU A 243 -8.47 -2.74 -24.63
C GLU A 243 -9.82 -2.80 -23.89
N ALA A 244 -9.88 -2.36 -22.62
CA ALA A 244 -11.10 -2.28 -21.84
C ALA A 244 -11.91 -0.98 -22.05
N GLY A 245 -11.42 -0.05 -22.89
CA GLY A 245 -12.10 1.22 -23.17
C GLY A 245 -11.94 2.29 -22.07
N ALA A 246 -10.92 2.19 -21.21
CA ALA A 246 -10.69 3.05 -20.07
C ALA A 246 -9.83 4.30 -20.37
N GLY A 247 -10.12 5.03 -21.45
CA GLY A 247 -9.27 6.10 -21.99
C GLY A 247 -8.90 7.24 -21.03
N ASN A 248 -9.75 7.60 -20.07
CA ASN A 248 -9.58 8.78 -19.21
C ASN A 248 -9.12 8.45 -17.76
N LEU A 249 -8.74 7.21 -17.47
CA LEU A 249 -8.25 6.83 -16.15
C LEU A 249 -6.90 7.48 -15.84
N ASN A 250 -6.77 8.10 -14.67
CA ASN A 250 -5.49 8.63 -14.18
C ASN A 250 -4.59 7.47 -13.71
N LEU A 251 -3.80 6.93 -14.63
CA LEU A 251 -2.83 5.87 -14.37
C LEU A 251 -1.45 6.47 -14.07
N ARG A 252 -0.84 6.08 -12.94
CA ARG A 252 0.52 6.48 -12.55
C ARG A 252 1.28 5.35 -11.90
N THR A 253 2.59 5.31 -12.12
CA THR A 253 3.54 4.53 -11.30
C THR A 253 4.02 5.37 -10.12
N LEU A 254 3.99 4.80 -8.91
CA LEU A 254 4.49 5.48 -7.72
C LEU A 254 6.01 5.36 -7.62
N PRO A 255 6.72 6.46 -7.32
CA PRO A 255 8.17 6.44 -7.22
C PRO A 255 8.65 5.57 -6.07
N ARG A 256 9.71 4.79 -6.31
CA ARG A 256 10.26 3.85 -5.32
C ARG A 256 10.89 4.54 -4.12
N GLN A 257 11.72 5.56 -4.37
CA GLN A 257 12.55 6.19 -3.34
C GLN A 257 12.20 7.65 -3.08
N THR A 258 11.51 8.32 -3.97
CA THR A 258 11.14 9.73 -3.82
C THR A 258 9.65 9.86 -3.54
N PRO A 259 9.21 10.88 -2.80
CA PRO A 259 7.78 11.09 -2.61
C PRO A 259 7.11 11.46 -3.94
N SER A 260 5.88 11.00 -4.12
CA SER A 260 5.00 11.56 -5.14
C SER A 260 4.57 12.98 -4.76
N PRO A 261 4.06 13.80 -5.70
CA PRO A 261 3.31 14.97 -5.31
C PRO A 261 2.08 14.58 -4.48
N MET A 262 1.54 15.53 -3.70
CA MET A 262 0.23 15.36 -3.07
C MET A 262 -0.83 15.39 -4.17
N MET A 263 -1.63 14.36 -4.27
CA MET A 263 -2.66 14.17 -5.31
C MET A 263 -4.06 14.33 -4.69
N ASN A 264 -4.92 15.10 -5.35
CA ASN A 264 -6.35 15.12 -5.06
C ASN A 264 -6.98 13.91 -5.77
N LEU A 265 -7.76 13.14 -5.04
CA LEU A 265 -8.44 11.94 -5.53
C LEU A 265 -9.86 12.24 -5.95
#